data_bfa302d03523ef6b31928a2eda084644
#
_entry.id   bfa302d03523ef6b31928a2eda084644
#
_cell.length_a   1.000
_cell.length_b   1.000
_cell.length_c   1.000
_cell.angle_alpha   90.00
_cell.angle_beta   90.00
_cell.angle_gamma   90.00
#
_symmetry.space_group_name_H-M   'P 1'
#
loop_
_entity.id
_entity.type
_entity.pdbx_description
1 polymer ?
#
loop_
_entity_poly.entity_id
_entity_poly.type
_entity_poly.pdbx_seq_one_letter_code
_entity_poly.pdbx_strand_id
1 'polypeptide(L)'
;CLILSENRPYWLISDIAVMNAGGISVPIFTTYSSNDYKYILNDCKPALIIVSSNELFKKIKDYINTQEQKIISFEEIEEKSLLIKDILDETNYEEKINQSLKRNMPACIIYTSGTAGNPKGVVLSHGGILSNCEGAVELLKPLTKIKDPIFLTWLPLSHSYEHTVQFIQIIV
;
A
#
# COMPACT_ATOMS: atom_id res chain seq x y z
N CYS A 1 3.30 7.35 -2.95
CA CYS A 1 4.17 6.17 -2.88
C CYS A 1 3.50 5.00 -3.59
N LEU A 2 4.19 4.38 -4.56
CA LEU A 2 3.68 3.19 -5.23
C LEU A 2 4.15 1.94 -4.48
N ILE A 3 3.24 0.96 -4.27
CA ILE A 3 3.54 -0.33 -3.64
C ILE A 3 3.24 -1.46 -4.63
N LEU A 4 4.27 -2.20 -5.03
CA LEU A 4 4.19 -3.36 -5.91
C LEU A 4 4.74 -4.60 -5.18
N SER A 5 3.85 -5.38 -4.62
CA SER A 5 4.19 -6.57 -3.82
C SER A 5 3.02 -7.56 -3.76
N GLU A 6 3.35 -8.82 -3.59
CA GLU A 6 2.43 -9.84 -3.13
C GLU A 6 1.99 -9.57 -1.68
N ASN A 7 1.01 -10.33 -1.19
CA ASN A 7 0.59 -10.29 0.20
C ASN A 7 1.74 -10.72 1.12
N ARG A 8 2.32 -9.77 1.84
CA ARG A 8 3.41 -9.96 2.82
C ARG A 8 3.20 -9.02 4.00
N PRO A 9 3.69 -9.32 5.20
CA PRO A 9 3.62 -8.41 6.34
C PRO A 9 4.19 -7.02 6.04
N TYR A 10 5.30 -6.95 5.32
CA TYR A 10 5.93 -5.68 4.92
C TYR A 10 5.06 -4.84 3.99
N TRP A 11 4.14 -5.45 3.23
CA TRP A 11 3.17 -4.70 2.43
C TRP A 11 2.29 -3.82 3.32
N LEU A 12 1.68 -4.43 4.34
CA LEU A 12 0.78 -3.74 5.26
C LEU A 12 1.52 -2.68 6.10
N ILE A 13 2.70 -3.02 6.59
CA ILE A 13 3.57 -2.08 7.32
C ILE A 13 3.88 -0.87 6.45
N SER A 14 4.26 -1.08 5.19
CA SER A 14 4.58 -0.01 4.24
C SER A 14 3.39 0.88 3.94
N ASP A 15 2.22 0.29 3.69
CA ASP A 15 0.99 1.02 3.38
C ASP A 15 0.57 1.95 4.53
N ILE A 16 0.52 1.40 5.75
CA ILE A 16 0.21 2.17 6.95
C ILE A 16 1.27 3.25 7.21
N ALA A 17 2.55 2.93 7.05
CA ALA A 17 3.63 3.89 7.28
C ALA A 17 3.55 5.08 6.31
N VAL A 18 3.27 4.83 5.02
CA VAL A 18 3.09 5.88 4.02
C VAL A 18 1.93 6.79 4.39
N MET A 19 0.78 6.22 4.73
CA MET A 19 -0.40 7.01 5.09
C MET A 19 -0.19 7.80 6.39
N ASN A 20 0.43 7.21 7.41
CA ASN A 20 0.74 7.89 8.68
C ASN A 20 1.78 9.00 8.52
N ALA A 21 2.69 8.88 7.57
CA ALA A 21 3.62 9.95 7.21
C ALA A 21 2.95 11.11 6.44
N GLY A 22 1.67 10.99 6.09
CA GLY A 22 0.94 11.97 5.27
C GLY A 22 1.15 11.78 3.77
N GLY A 23 1.73 10.67 3.36
CA GLY A 23 1.84 10.26 1.96
C GLY A 23 0.55 9.63 1.44
N ILE A 24 0.44 9.54 0.11
CA ILE A 24 -0.64 8.82 -0.55
C ILE A 24 -0.11 7.47 -1.01
N SER A 25 -0.70 6.39 -0.51
CA SER A 25 -0.37 5.03 -0.92
C SER A 25 -1.04 4.70 -2.26
N VAL A 26 -0.29 4.05 -3.15
CA VAL A 26 -0.78 3.62 -4.47
C VAL A 26 -0.45 2.13 -4.64
N PRO A 27 -1.23 1.25 -4.03
CA PRO A 27 -1.04 -0.18 -4.18
C PRO A 27 -1.49 -0.64 -5.57
N ILE A 28 -0.65 -1.43 -6.24
CA ILE A 28 -0.93 -1.94 -7.58
C ILE A 28 -0.82 -3.46 -7.65
N PHE A 29 -1.58 -4.06 -8.56
CA PHE A 29 -1.57 -5.51 -8.74
C PHE A 29 -0.27 -6.01 -9.36
N THR A 30 0.25 -7.12 -8.86
CA THR A 30 1.45 -7.78 -9.40
C THR A 30 1.20 -8.46 -10.75
N THR A 31 -0.06 -8.55 -11.17
CA THR A 31 -0.53 -9.20 -12.40
C THR A 31 -0.90 -8.23 -13.52
N TYR A 32 -0.69 -6.94 -13.31
CA TYR A 32 -0.92 -5.95 -14.37
C TYR A 32 -0.03 -6.18 -15.57
N SER A 33 -0.51 -5.78 -16.75
CA SER A 33 0.28 -5.78 -17.98
C SER A 33 1.34 -4.67 -17.97
N SER A 34 2.34 -4.79 -18.84
CA SER A 34 3.36 -3.74 -19.02
C SER A 34 2.76 -2.39 -19.39
N ASN A 35 1.68 -2.39 -20.17
CA ASN A 35 0.95 -1.16 -20.54
C ASN A 35 0.27 -0.53 -19.33
N ASP A 36 -0.33 -1.34 -18.45
CA ASP A 36 -0.97 -0.85 -17.22
C ASP A 36 0.07 -0.24 -16.28
N TYR A 37 1.22 -0.91 -16.07
CA TYR A 37 2.32 -0.37 -15.26
C TYR A 37 2.80 0.97 -15.79
N LYS A 38 3.06 1.05 -17.09
CA LYS A 38 3.47 2.29 -17.76
C LYS A 38 2.44 3.41 -17.58
N TYR A 39 1.17 3.08 -17.76
CA TYR A 39 0.08 4.04 -17.61
C TYR A 39 0.00 4.56 -16.16
N ILE A 40 -0.07 3.67 -15.18
CA ILE A 40 -0.20 4.02 -13.76
C ILE A 40 0.98 4.85 -13.27
N LEU A 41 2.22 4.45 -13.63
CA LEU A 41 3.42 5.18 -13.24
C LEU A 41 3.45 6.60 -13.80
N ASN A 42 3.00 6.78 -15.06
CA ASN A 42 2.89 8.10 -15.68
C ASN A 42 1.76 8.95 -15.10
N ASP A 43 0.68 8.33 -14.64
CA ASP A 43 -0.49 9.01 -14.07
C ASP A 43 -0.21 9.46 -12.63
N CYS A 44 0.24 8.57 -11.75
CA CYS A 44 0.45 8.88 -10.33
C CYS A 44 1.84 9.47 -10.01
N LYS A 45 2.84 9.35 -10.89
CA LYS A 45 4.21 9.89 -10.75
C LYS A 45 4.77 9.73 -9.33
N PRO A 46 4.97 8.51 -8.85
CA PRO A 46 5.36 8.27 -7.46
C PRO A 46 6.77 8.79 -7.19
N ALA A 47 6.98 9.51 -6.09
CA ALA A 47 8.30 9.90 -5.61
C ALA A 47 9.04 8.77 -4.89
N LEU A 48 8.28 7.80 -4.36
CA LEU A 48 8.78 6.62 -3.67
C LEU A 48 8.13 5.38 -4.27
N ILE A 49 8.93 4.34 -4.49
CA ILE A 49 8.48 3.03 -4.97
C ILE A 49 8.92 1.99 -3.94
N ILE A 50 7.97 1.16 -3.52
CA ILE A 50 8.22 0.02 -2.65
C ILE A 50 7.94 -1.25 -3.45
N VAL A 51 8.91 -2.15 -3.51
CA VAL A 51 8.82 -3.38 -4.30
C VAL A 51 9.28 -4.58 -3.49
N SER A 52 8.57 -5.71 -3.59
CA SER A 52 8.90 -6.88 -2.77
C SER A 52 10.09 -7.69 -3.28
N SER A 53 10.32 -7.73 -4.59
CA SER A 53 11.33 -8.60 -5.19
C SER A 53 11.93 -8.03 -6.47
N ASN A 54 13.09 -8.58 -6.85
CA ASN A 54 13.74 -8.23 -8.11
C ASN A 54 12.90 -8.62 -9.34
N GLU A 55 12.10 -9.69 -9.24
CA GLU A 55 11.18 -10.08 -10.32
C GLU A 55 10.13 -8.98 -10.58
N LEU A 56 9.52 -8.46 -9.53
CA LEU A 56 8.55 -7.37 -9.65
C LEU A 56 9.20 -6.06 -10.06
N PHE A 57 10.39 -5.76 -9.57
CA PHE A 57 11.16 -4.60 -9.99
C PHE A 57 11.39 -4.59 -11.51
N LYS A 58 11.77 -5.73 -12.09
CA LYS A 58 11.98 -5.88 -13.54
C LYS A 58 10.75 -5.56 -14.38
N LYS A 59 9.53 -5.70 -13.83
CA LYS A 59 8.28 -5.36 -14.54
C LYS A 59 8.09 -3.85 -14.73
N ILE A 60 8.72 -3.04 -13.87
CA ILE A 60 8.51 -1.59 -13.86
C ILE A 60 9.77 -0.76 -14.17
N LYS A 61 10.96 -1.36 -14.13
CA LYS A 61 12.24 -0.64 -14.22
C LYS A 61 12.37 0.27 -15.44
N ASP A 62 11.82 -0.15 -16.59
CA ASP A 62 11.90 0.61 -17.84
C ASP A 62 10.96 1.84 -17.87
N TYR A 63 10.10 1.99 -16.86
CA TYR A 63 9.10 3.06 -16.77
C TYR A 63 9.36 4.03 -15.63
N ILE A 64 10.44 3.84 -14.88
CA ILE A 64 10.82 4.66 -13.72
C ILE A 64 12.17 5.36 -13.96
N ASN A 65 12.38 6.47 -13.26
CA ASN A 65 13.66 7.17 -13.23
C ASN A 65 14.28 7.00 -11.83
N THR A 66 15.23 6.07 -11.71
CA THR A 66 15.88 5.74 -10.43
C THR A 66 16.74 6.88 -9.86
N GLN A 67 17.03 7.92 -10.64
CA GLN A 67 17.72 9.13 -10.15
C GLN A 67 16.76 10.10 -9.43
N GLU A 68 15.49 10.09 -9.81
CA GLU A 68 14.47 10.97 -9.24
C GLU A 68 13.60 10.27 -8.19
N GLN A 69 13.40 8.96 -8.35
CA GLN A 69 12.52 8.14 -7.51
C GLN A 69 13.32 7.31 -6.52
N LYS A 70 12.95 7.40 -5.25
CA LYS A 70 13.54 6.54 -4.22
C LYS A 70 12.92 5.15 -4.28
N ILE A 71 13.74 4.14 -4.02
CA ILE A 71 13.31 2.74 -4.02
C ILE A 71 13.56 2.13 -2.64
N ILE A 72 12.53 1.50 -2.09
CA ILE A 72 12.62 0.59 -0.95
C ILE A 72 12.28 -0.81 -1.46
N SER A 73 13.05 -1.80 -1.05
CA SER A 73 12.79 -3.19 -1.43
C SER A 73 12.72 -4.11 -0.22
N PHE A 74 11.96 -5.21 -0.33
CA PHE A 74 11.89 -6.21 0.72
C PHE A 74 13.06 -7.19 0.66
N GLU A 75 13.59 -7.38 -0.54
CA GLU A 75 14.73 -8.25 -0.85
C GLU A 75 15.76 -7.46 -1.69
N GLU A 76 16.96 -7.98 -1.83
CA GLU A 76 17.95 -7.40 -2.74
C GLU A 76 17.45 -7.41 -4.19
N ILE A 77 17.65 -6.29 -4.86
CA ILE A 77 17.28 -6.09 -6.27
C ILE A 77 18.49 -5.62 -7.08
N GLU A 78 18.41 -5.68 -8.41
CA GLU A 78 19.49 -5.26 -9.31
C GLU A 78 19.79 -3.76 -9.30
N GLU A 79 18.95 -2.95 -8.67
CA GLU A 79 19.09 -1.49 -8.55
C GLU A 79 19.40 -1.10 -7.10
N LYS A 80 20.02 0.06 -6.92
CA LYS A 80 20.27 0.61 -5.57
C LYS A 80 18.96 0.92 -4.87
N SER A 81 18.70 0.23 -3.78
CA SER A 81 17.51 0.40 -2.95
C SER A 81 17.86 0.39 -1.47
N LEU A 82 16.94 0.90 -0.65
CA LEU A 82 16.98 0.71 0.80
C LEU A 82 16.22 -0.59 1.13
N LEU A 83 16.85 -1.49 1.86
CA LEU A 83 16.16 -2.69 2.33
C LEU A 83 15.23 -2.35 3.48
N ILE A 84 13.99 -2.82 3.41
CA ILE A 84 13.00 -2.54 4.46
C ILE A 84 13.43 -3.04 5.84
N LYS A 85 14.12 -4.18 5.89
CA LYS A 85 14.66 -4.73 7.15
C LYS A 85 15.63 -3.77 7.82
N ASP A 86 16.52 -3.13 7.03
CA ASP A 86 17.52 -2.21 7.58
C ASP A 86 16.85 -0.95 8.14
N ILE A 87 15.77 -0.50 7.50
CA ILE A 87 14.95 0.62 8.00
C ILE A 87 14.27 0.25 9.32
N LEU A 88 13.74 -0.98 9.44
CA LEU A 88 13.05 -1.44 10.65
C LEU A 88 14.01 -1.75 11.79
N ASP A 89 15.25 -2.14 11.49
CA ASP A 89 16.31 -2.42 12.49
C ASP A 89 16.98 -1.14 12.98
N GLU A 90 16.72 0.01 12.37
CA GLU A 90 17.25 1.29 12.82
C GLU A 90 16.60 1.68 14.15
N THR A 91 17.43 1.73 15.23
CA THR A 91 16.94 1.94 16.60
C THR A 91 16.88 3.40 17.03
N ASN A 92 17.37 4.32 16.22
CA ASN A 92 17.51 5.75 16.54
C ASN A 92 16.48 6.62 15.83
N TYR A 93 15.22 6.19 15.74
CA TYR A 93 14.15 7.05 15.24
C TYR A 93 13.34 7.64 16.38
N GLU A 94 12.99 8.90 16.25
CA GLU A 94 12.01 9.53 17.13
C GLU A 94 10.61 9.10 16.68
N GLU A 95 9.80 8.61 17.61
CA GLU A 95 8.41 8.30 17.35
C GLU A 95 7.64 9.60 17.09
N LYS A 96 7.36 9.87 15.81
CA LYS A 96 6.63 11.05 15.37
C LYS A 96 5.26 10.67 14.83
N ILE A 97 4.24 10.96 15.61
CA ILE A 97 2.86 10.88 15.12
C ILE A 97 2.57 12.15 14.31
N ASN A 98 2.16 11.98 13.06
CA ASN A 98 1.76 13.11 12.22
C ASN A 98 0.40 13.66 12.66
N GLN A 99 0.42 14.64 13.56
CA GLN A 99 -0.79 15.27 14.09
C GLN A 99 -1.53 16.16 13.07
N SER A 100 -0.96 16.39 11.89
CA SER A 100 -1.58 17.21 10.85
C SER A 100 -2.59 16.45 9.98
N LEU A 101 -2.67 15.12 10.09
CA LEU A 101 -3.59 14.29 9.31
C LEU A 101 -5.04 14.61 9.65
N LYS A 102 -5.85 14.78 8.61
CA LYS A 102 -7.29 15.04 8.70
C LYS A 102 -8.08 13.99 7.92
N ARG A 103 -9.30 13.71 8.38
CA ARG A 103 -10.19 12.71 7.74
C ARG A 103 -10.45 12.98 6.24
N ASN A 104 -10.45 14.22 5.80
CA ASN A 104 -10.69 14.59 4.41
C ASN A 104 -9.44 14.55 3.51
N MET A 105 -8.26 14.30 4.08
CA MET A 105 -7.04 14.17 3.28
C MET A 105 -7.01 12.85 2.51
N PRO A 106 -6.44 12.82 1.28
CA PRO A 106 -6.19 11.59 0.55
C PRO A 106 -5.29 10.64 1.34
N ALA A 107 -5.67 9.37 1.39
CA ALA A 107 -4.91 8.30 2.04
C ALA A 107 -4.31 7.35 1.01
N CYS A 108 -5.12 6.91 0.06
CA CYS A 108 -4.63 6.01 -1.00
C CYS A 108 -5.34 6.24 -2.33
N ILE A 109 -4.74 5.72 -3.40
CA ILE A 109 -5.33 5.64 -4.74
C ILE A 109 -5.37 4.18 -5.15
N ILE A 110 -6.58 3.67 -5.36
CA ILE A 110 -6.80 2.30 -5.86
C ILE A 110 -7.12 2.36 -7.34
N TYR A 111 -6.31 1.72 -8.17
CA TYR A 111 -6.57 1.60 -9.60
C TYR A 111 -7.55 0.46 -9.87
N THR A 112 -8.64 0.77 -10.57
CA THR A 112 -9.66 -0.19 -10.97
C THR A 112 -9.70 -0.32 -12.49
N SER A 113 -10.18 -1.47 -13.01
CA SER A 113 -10.39 -1.66 -14.44
C SER A 113 -11.43 -0.66 -14.95
N GLY A 114 -10.97 0.31 -15.73
CA GLY A 114 -11.86 1.27 -16.38
C GLY A 114 -12.66 0.64 -17.51
N THR A 115 -13.90 1.06 -17.71
CA THR A 115 -14.76 0.62 -18.83
C THR A 115 -14.23 1.01 -20.21
N ALA A 116 -13.24 1.91 -20.28
CA ALA A 116 -12.64 2.46 -21.50
C ALA A 116 -11.19 2.00 -21.76
N GLY A 117 -10.74 0.90 -21.14
CA GLY A 117 -9.44 0.27 -21.41
C GLY A 117 -8.29 0.64 -20.49
N ASN A 118 -8.17 1.88 -20.01
CA ASN A 118 -7.11 2.25 -19.06
C ASN A 118 -7.60 2.18 -17.61
N PRO A 119 -6.75 1.75 -16.65
CA PRO A 119 -7.07 1.78 -15.23
C PRO A 119 -7.43 3.19 -14.74
N LYS A 120 -8.41 3.29 -13.85
CA LYS A 120 -8.81 4.57 -13.22
C LYS A 120 -8.40 4.58 -11.75
N GLY A 121 -7.64 5.60 -11.35
CA GLY A 121 -7.24 5.82 -9.96
C GLY A 121 -8.38 6.43 -9.15
N VAL A 122 -8.90 5.67 -8.20
CA VAL A 122 -9.93 6.12 -7.25
C VAL A 122 -9.24 6.59 -5.98
N VAL A 123 -9.38 7.88 -5.66
CA VAL A 123 -8.80 8.48 -4.46
C VAL A 123 -9.70 8.19 -3.27
N LEU A 124 -9.15 7.56 -2.24
CA LEU A 124 -9.82 7.32 -0.96
C LEU A 124 -9.20 8.23 0.11
N SER A 125 -10.05 8.83 0.94
CA SER A 125 -9.61 9.65 2.07
C SER A 125 -9.42 8.80 3.33
N HIS A 126 -8.61 9.29 4.28
CA HIS A 126 -8.49 8.68 5.60
C HIS A 126 -9.88 8.48 6.25
N GLY A 127 -10.74 9.48 6.16
CA GLY A 127 -12.09 9.40 6.71
C GLY A 127 -12.97 8.34 6.05
N GLY A 128 -12.84 8.16 4.73
CA GLY A 128 -13.58 7.13 4.00
C GLY A 128 -13.19 5.72 4.46
N ILE A 129 -11.89 5.45 4.61
CA ILE A 129 -11.37 4.17 5.13
C ILE A 129 -11.86 3.96 6.57
N LEU A 130 -11.67 4.94 7.45
CA LEU A 130 -12.07 4.85 8.86
C LEU A 130 -13.58 4.63 9.03
N SER A 131 -14.42 5.29 8.24
CA SER A 131 -15.87 5.10 8.31
C SER A 131 -16.31 3.68 7.91
N ASN A 132 -15.63 3.07 6.93
CA ASN A 132 -15.85 1.67 6.60
C ASN A 132 -15.42 0.75 7.75
N CYS A 133 -14.27 1.02 8.38
CA CYS A 133 -13.81 0.26 9.54
C CYS A 133 -14.78 0.39 10.72
N GLU A 134 -15.23 1.61 11.04
CA GLU A 134 -16.20 1.89 12.11
C GLU A 134 -17.51 1.09 11.90
N GLY A 135 -18.04 1.11 10.67
CA GLY A 135 -19.25 0.34 10.32
C GLY A 135 -19.06 -1.17 10.40
N ALA A 136 -17.91 -1.67 9.95
CA ALA A 136 -17.62 -3.10 9.97
C ALA A 136 -17.37 -3.64 11.38
N VAL A 137 -16.69 -2.89 12.24
CA VAL A 137 -16.44 -3.28 13.64
C VAL A 137 -17.75 -3.49 14.39
N GLU A 138 -18.78 -2.67 14.14
CA GLU A 138 -20.10 -2.87 14.73
C GLU A 138 -20.72 -4.23 14.35
N LEU A 139 -20.58 -4.63 13.08
CA LEU A 139 -21.07 -5.93 12.60
C LEU A 139 -20.25 -7.10 13.14
N LEU A 140 -18.95 -6.89 13.32
CA LEU A 140 -18.01 -7.93 13.73
C LEU A 140 -17.81 -8.01 15.25
N LYS A 141 -18.51 -7.21 16.04
CA LYS A 141 -18.47 -7.28 17.52
C LYS A 141 -18.49 -8.70 18.12
N PRO A 142 -19.26 -9.68 17.59
CA PRO A 142 -19.18 -11.04 18.09
C PRO A 142 -17.79 -11.69 17.98
N LEU A 143 -17.02 -11.31 16.95
CA LEU A 143 -15.67 -11.85 16.71
C LEU A 143 -14.62 -11.32 17.71
N THR A 144 -14.82 -10.12 18.26
CA THR A 144 -13.92 -9.54 19.28
C THR A 144 -13.88 -10.35 20.57
N LYS A 145 -14.84 -11.27 20.76
CA LYS A 145 -14.90 -12.19 21.91
C LYS A 145 -14.12 -13.49 21.70
N ILE A 146 -13.65 -13.73 20.48
CA ILE A 146 -12.86 -14.90 20.13
C ILE A 146 -11.42 -14.63 20.59
N LYS A 147 -10.91 -15.51 21.45
CA LYS A 147 -9.50 -15.44 21.83
C LYS A 147 -8.63 -15.86 20.65
N ASP A 148 -7.63 -15.06 20.31
CA ASP A 148 -6.68 -15.30 19.23
C ASP A 148 -7.37 -15.59 17.87
N PRO A 149 -8.17 -14.63 17.32
CA PRO A 149 -8.89 -14.85 16.09
C PRO A 149 -7.92 -15.02 14.90
N ILE A 150 -8.24 -15.93 13.99
CA ILE A 150 -7.46 -16.18 12.77
C ILE A 150 -8.30 -15.72 11.58
N PHE A 151 -7.76 -14.82 10.78
CA PHE A 151 -8.37 -14.32 9.57
C PHE A 151 -7.64 -14.86 8.32
N LEU A 152 -8.41 -15.22 7.31
CA LEU A 152 -7.86 -15.63 6.01
C LEU A 152 -7.80 -14.43 5.06
N THR A 153 -6.58 -14.03 4.71
CA THR A 153 -6.30 -13.04 3.65
C THR A 153 -6.10 -13.77 2.33
N TRP A 154 -7.06 -13.72 1.41
CA TRP A 154 -7.03 -14.49 0.17
C TRP A 154 -7.05 -13.63 -1.10
N LEU A 155 -7.55 -12.38 -1.02
CA LEU A 155 -7.43 -11.41 -2.11
C LEU A 155 -6.09 -10.69 -2.05
N PRO A 156 -5.61 -10.13 -3.17
CA PRO A 156 -4.47 -9.20 -3.12
C PRO A 156 -4.77 -8.01 -2.21
N LEU A 157 -3.79 -7.63 -1.38
CA LEU A 157 -3.89 -6.44 -0.51
C LEU A 157 -4.07 -5.13 -1.31
N SER A 158 -3.69 -5.12 -2.58
CA SER A 158 -3.97 -4.04 -3.53
C SER A 158 -5.43 -3.97 -4.00
N HIS A 159 -6.26 -4.98 -3.68
CA HIS A 159 -7.69 -4.95 -3.96
C HIS A 159 -8.43 -4.14 -2.90
N SER A 160 -9.32 -3.22 -3.30
CA SER A 160 -10.02 -2.29 -2.39
C SER A 160 -10.72 -2.96 -1.20
N TYR A 161 -11.32 -4.13 -1.43
CA TYR A 161 -11.98 -4.89 -0.36
C TYR A 161 -10.96 -5.41 0.66
N GLU A 162 -9.93 -6.13 0.21
CA GLU A 162 -8.91 -6.70 1.10
C GLU A 162 -8.13 -5.62 1.82
N HIS A 163 -7.80 -4.53 1.12
CA HIS A 163 -7.16 -3.35 1.70
C HIS A 163 -7.93 -2.81 2.91
N THR A 164 -9.26 -2.69 2.81
CA THR A 164 -10.11 -2.24 3.93
C THR A 164 -10.22 -3.30 5.02
N VAL A 165 -10.34 -4.58 4.66
CA VAL A 165 -10.47 -5.69 5.62
C VAL A 165 -9.23 -5.82 6.51
N GLN A 166 -8.03 -5.55 5.99
CA GLN A 166 -6.81 -5.55 6.81
C GLN A 166 -6.87 -4.56 7.98
N PHE A 167 -7.39 -3.34 7.76
CA PHE A 167 -7.55 -2.37 8.86
C PHE A 167 -8.58 -2.84 9.88
N ILE A 168 -9.66 -3.48 9.43
CA ILE A 168 -10.68 -4.04 10.34
C ILE A 168 -10.08 -5.13 11.21
N GLN A 169 -9.25 -6.02 10.64
CA GLN A 169 -8.58 -7.09 11.37
C GLN A 169 -7.63 -6.59 12.45
N ILE A 170 -7.00 -5.44 12.24
CA ILE A 170 -6.12 -4.81 13.24
C ILE A 170 -6.94 -4.23 14.41
N ILE A 171 -8.16 -3.78 14.15
CA ILE A 171 -9.01 -3.11 15.15
C ILE A 171 -9.80 -4.12 15.98
N VAL A 172 -10.15 -5.27 15.41
CA VAL A 172 -10.96 -6.34 16.03
C VAL A 172 -10.08 -7.32 16.80
#